data_2cd2d4c78c7f80bfd5f7cce0d5891d39
#
_entry.id   2cd2d4c78c7f80bfd5f7cce0d5891d39
#
_cell.length_a   1.000
_cell.length_b   1.000
_cell.length_c   1.000
_cell.angle_alpha   90.00
_cell.angle_beta   90.00
_cell.angle_gamma   90.00
#
_symmetry.space_group_name_H-M   'P 1'
#
loop_
_entity.id
_entity.type
_entity.pdbx_description
1 polymer ?
#
loop_
_entity_poly.entity_id
_entity_poly.type
_entity_poly.pdbx_seq_one_letter_code
_entity_poly.pdbx_strand_id
1 'polypeptide(L)'
;AESDYGYFNRTNAALERTWNSLGKTAPKIDVHDPRERIANHSTFQISPYVDETMEAEIASMCGNVRGVRWHPAFTDLIPADGGKAVGMQVMLEHFGWTKDNAIAFGDGGNDVDMLRFAGIGVAMGNATDEPKAAADYVTDSVDDAGIANALKHFGII
;
A
#
# COMPACT_ATOMS: atom_id res chain seq x y z
N ALA A 1 8.78 -5.93 6.76
CA ALA A 1 10.18 -5.53 6.72
C ALA A 1 10.70 -5.45 8.16
N GLU A 2 11.67 -6.25 8.50
CA GLU A 2 12.39 -6.09 9.74
C GLU A 2 13.46 -5.04 9.51
N SER A 3 13.21 -3.91 10.08
CA SER A 3 13.97 -2.67 10.26
C SER A 3 14.94 -2.20 9.16
N ASP A 4 15.87 -3.00 8.64
CA ASP A 4 16.94 -2.46 7.80
C ASP A 4 17.16 -3.19 6.46
N TYR A 5 16.38 -4.24 6.16
CA TYR A 5 16.58 -5.09 4.99
C TYR A 5 15.31 -5.31 4.19
N GLY A 6 15.42 -5.23 2.85
CA GLY A 6 14.48 -5.86 1.93
C GLY A 6 14.98 -7.28 1.61
N TYR A 7 14.20 -8.30 1.92
CA TYR A 7 14.55 -9.69 1.58
C TYR A 7 14.15 -10.01 0.15
N PHE A 8 15.12 -10.35 -0.67
CA PHE A 8 14.90 -10.70 -2.07
C PHE A 8 15.42 -12.12 -2.33
N ASN A 9 14.71 -12.90 -3.14
CA ASN A 9 15.18 -14.20 -3.57
C ASN A 9 16.30 -14.10 -4.63
N ARG A 10 16.35 -12.98 -5.37
CA ARG A 10 17.39 -12.63 -6.34
C ARG A 10 17.33 -11.15 -6.67
N THR A 11 18.39 -10.61 -7.23
CA THR A 11 18.41 -9.26 -7.84
C THR A 11 18.40 -9.33 -9.35
N ASN A 12 17.97 -8.24 -9.97
CA ASN A 12 18.14 -7.96 -11.39
C ASN A 12 18.21 -6.44 -11.60
N ALA A 13 18.59 -6.03 -12.80
CA ALA A 13 18.77 -4.61 -13.12
C ALA A 13 17.47 -3.78 -12.98
N ALA A 14 16.29 -4.37 -13.16
CA ALA A 14 15.02 -3.67 -13.00
C ALA A 14 14.75 -3.38 -11.51
N LEU A 15 14.91 -4.40 -10.66
CA LEU A 15 14.81 -4.25 -9.19
C LEU A 15 15.79 -3.18 -8.69
N GLU A 16 17.05 -3.27 -9.07
CA GLU A 16 18.07 -2.34 -8.62
C GLU A 16 17.77 -0.89 -9.04
N ARG A 17 17.29 -0.67 -10.28
CA ARG A 17 16.86 0.68 -10.72
C ARG A 17 15.69 1.20 -9.89
N THR A 18 14.66 0.41 -9.69
CA THR A 18 13.49 0.80 -8.89
C THR A 18 13.90 1.09 -7.45
N TRP A 19 14.72 0.22 -6.86
CA TRP A 19 15.20 0.38 -5.49
C TRP A 19 16.06 1.64 -5.31
N ASN A 20 16.97 1.89 -6.26
CA ASN A 20 17.79 3.09 -6.25
C ASN A 20 16.96 4.38 -6.41
N SER A 21 15.82 4.34 -7.09
CA SER A 21 14.94 5.51 -7.21
C SER A 21 14.27 5.90 -5.89
N LEU A 22 14.14 4.99 -4.94
CA LEU A 22 13.64 5.25 -3.58
C LEU A 22 14.69 5.97 -2.70
N GLY A 23 15.93 6.03 -3.15
CA GLY A 23 17.00 6.78 -2.50
C GLY A 23 17.30 6.31 -1.08
N LYS A 24 17.47 7.27 -0.16
CA LYS A 24 17.84 6.97 1.24
C LYS A 24 16.74 6.29 2.05
N THR A 25 15.52 6.26 1.56
CA THR A 25 14.39 5.61 2.24
C THR A 25 14.32 4.12 1.96
N ALA A 26 15.02 3.64 0.92
CA ALA A 26 15.07 2.22 0.62
C ALA A 26 15.96 1.48 1.62
N PRO A 27 15.48 0.40 2.26
CA PRO A 27 16.35 -0.47 3.05
C PRO A 27 17.37 -1.18 2.16
N LYS A 28 18.41 -1.73 2.73
CA LYS A 28 19.42 -2.50 1.99
C LYS A 28 18.79 -3.72 1.33
N ILE A 29 19.20 -3.99 0.09
CA ILE A 29 18.86 -5.26 -0.56
C ILE A 29 19.67 -6.37 0.11
N ASP A 30 18.98 -7.37 0.63
CA ASP A 30 19.58 -8.58 1.16
C ASP A 30 19.03 -9.80 0.41
N VAL A 31 19.91 -10.55 -0.24
CA VAL A 31 19.54 -11.70 -1.08
C VAL A 31 19.69 -12.97 -0.26
N HIS A 32 18.56 -13.58 0.04
CA HIS A 32 18.49 -14.83 0.80
C HIS A 32 17.58 -15.86 0.15
N ASP A 33 17.79 -17.11 0.49
CA ASP A 33 16.78 -18.14 0.25
C ASP A 33 15.59 -17.90 1.18
N PRO A 34 14.40 -17.56 0.66
CA PRO A 34 13.27 -17.21 1.49
C PRO A 34 12.66 -18.40 2.22
N ARG A 35 13.06 -19.65 1.89
CA ARG A 35 12.43 -20.87 2.43
C ARG A 35 12.55 -21.00 3.93
N GLU A 36 13.71 -20.70 4.49
CA GLU A 36 13.92 -20.75 5.95
C GLU A 36 13.05 -19.71 6.66
N ARG A 37 12.97 -18.49 6.11
CA ARG A 37 12.15 -17.44 6.69
C ARG A 37 10.66 -17.77 6.62
N ILE A 38 10.17 -18.24 5.49
CA ILE A 38 8.77 -18.61 5.29
C ILE A 38 8.38 -19.77 6.23
N ALA A 39 9.30 -20.71 6.48
CA ALA A 39 9.05 -21.84 7.38
C ALA A 39 8.92 -21.41 8.86
N ASN A 40 9.57 -20.33 9.27
CA ASN A 40 9.67 -19.93 10.68
C ASN A 40 8.90 -18.65 11.03
N HIS A 41 8.40 -17.92 10.04
CA HIS A 41 7.73 -16.63 10.25
C HIS A 41 6.51 -16.50 9.33
N SER A 42 5.48 -15.79 9.81
CA SER A 42 4.32 -15.44 8.99
C SER A 42 4.72 -14.50 7.85
N THR A 43 4.16 -14.74 6.67
CA THR A 43 4.32 -13.87 5.50
C THR A 43 3.02 -13.10 5.29
N PHE A 44 3.08 -11.78 5.40
CA PHE A 44 1.91 -10.90 5.27
C PHE A 44 1.78 -10.28 3.89
N GLN A 45 2.90 -10.20 3.15
CA GLN A 45 2.96 -9.61 1.83
C GLN A 45 4.13 -10.18 1.04
N ILE A 46 3.94 -10.35 -0.24
CA ILE A 46 4.99 -10.68 -1.22
C ILE A 46 4.90 -9.65 -2.35
N SER A 47 6.03 -9.09 -2.76
CA SER A 47 6.07 -8.07 -3.82
C SER A 47 6.80 -8.63 -5.05
N PRO A 48 6.12 -9.37 -5.95
CA PRO A 48 6.71 -9.82 -7.19
C PRO A 48 6.92 -8.67 -8.18
N TYR A 49 8.11 -8.60 -8.76
CA TYR A 49 8.47 -7.64 -9.81
C TYR A 49 8.06 -8.21 -11.16
N VAL A 50 6.82 -8.00 -11.52
CA VAL A 50 6.15 -8.57 -12.68
C VAL A 50 5.16 -7.60 -13.31
N ASP A 51 4.81 -7.81 -14.58
CA ASP A 51 3.73 -7.10 -15.24
C ASP A 51 2.34 -7.61 -14.80
N GLU A 52 1.29 -6.94 -15.27
CA GLU A 52 -0.10 -7.27 -14.91
C GLU A 52 -0.53 -8.67 -15.34
N THR A 53 0.01 -9.17 -16.46
CA THR A 53 -0.32 -10.52 -16.97
C THR A 53 0.24 -11.59 -16.03
N MET A 54 1.50 -11.45 -15.64
CA MET A 54 2.15 -12.36 -14.70
C MET A 54 1.58 -12.22 -13.29
N GLU A 55 1.11 -11.03 -12.90
CA GLU A 55 0.43 -10.80 -11.61
C GLU A 55 -0.77 -11.72 -11.46
N ALA A 56 -1.67 -11.74 -12.44
CA ALA A 56 -2.87 -12.58 -12.41
C ALA A 56 -2.52 -14.07 -12.33
N GLU A 57 -1.50 -14.51 -13.08
CA GLU A 57 -1.02 -15.88 -13.04
C GLU A 57 -0.48 -16.27 -11.66
N ILE A 58 0.42 -15.46 -11.09
CA ILE A 58 1.00 -15.72 -9.77
C ILE A 58 -0.07 -15.68 -8.67
N ALA A 59 -0.98 -14.72 -8.70
CA ALA A 59 -2.09 -14.64 -7.75
C ALA A 59 -2.94 -15.91 -7.78
N SER A 60 -3.23 -16.44 -8.97
CA SER A 60 -3.97 -17.69 -9.13
C SER A 60 -3.27 -18.91 -8.53
N MET A 61 -1.94 -18.93 -8.55
CA MET A 61 -1.12 -20.00 -7.97
C MET A 61 -1.01 -19.92 -6.43
N CYS A 62 -1.15 -18.74 -5.87
CA CYS A 62 -0.99 -18.51 -4.42
C CYS A 62 -2.28 -18.74 -3.60
N GLY A 63 -3.41 -19.00 -4.25
CA GLY A 63 -4.69 -19.27 -3.57
C GLY A 63 -5.38 -18.01 -3.05
N ASN A 64 -5.52 -17.85 -1.74
CA ASN A 64 -6.28 -16.75 -1.14
C ASN A 64 -5.48 -15.45 -1.03
N VAL A 65 -5.06 -14.90 -2.18
CA VAL A 65 -4.37 -13.61 -2.27
C VAL A 65 -4.98 -12.71 -3.34
N ARG A 66 -4.76 -11.40 -3.23
CA ARG A 66 -5.06 -10.42 -4.28
C ARG A 66 -3.85 -9.54 -4.53
N GLY A 67 -3.71 -9.07 -5.77
CA GLY A 67 -2.72 -8.07 -6.15
C GLY A 67 -3.21 -6.66 -5.80
N VAL A 68 -2.29 -5.83 -5.35
CA VAL A 68 -2.49 -4.40 -5.11
C VAL A 68 -1.32 -3.65 -5.76
N ARG A 69 -1.56 -3.13 -6.96
CA ARG A 69 -0.54 -2.45 -7.74
C ARG A 69 -0.58 -0.95 -7.49
N TRP A 70 0.54 -0.39 -7.10
CA TRP A 70 0.73 1.05 -6.95
C TRP A 70 2.00 1.56 -7.66
N HIS A 71 2.77 0.65 -8.26
CA HIS A 71 3.96 0.97 -9.05
C HIS A 71 4.01 0.08 -10.30
N PRO A 72 4.40 0.60 -11.48
CA PRO A 72 4.39 -0.17 -12.72
C PRO A 72 5.33 -1.39 -12.73
N ALA A 73 6.39 -1.40 -11.92
CA ALA A 73 7.39 -2.46 -11.89
C ALA A 73 7.02 -3.67 -11.03
N PHE A 74 6.06 -3.56 -10.13
CA PHE A 74 5.70 -4.62 -9.18
C PHE A 74 4.26 -4.49 -8.70
N THR A 75 3.77 -5.55 -8.09
CA THR A 75 2.52 -5.58 -7.33
C THR A 75 2.79 -6.11 -5.93
N ASP A 76 1.94 -5.77 -4.98
CA ASP A 76 1.93 -6.37 -3.66
C ASP A 76 0.84 -7.44 -3.62
N LEU A 77 1.22 -8.70 -3.45
CA LEU A 77 0.29 -9.79 -3.17
C LEU A 77 0.05 -9.83 -1.66
N ILE A 78 -1.17 -9.56 -1.26
CA ILE A 78 -1.63 -9.57 0.13
C ILE A 78 -2.74 -10.62 0.30
N PRO A 79 -3.04 -11.09 1.52
CA PRO A 79 -4.23 -11.92 1.76
C PRO A 79 -5.48 -11.27 1.17
N ALA A 80 -6.34 -12.06 0.54
CA ALA A 80 -7.55 -11.53 -0.13
C ALA A 80 -8.50 -10.81 0.84
N ASP A 81 -8.50 -11.22 2.11
CA ASP A 81 -9.22 -10.64 3.24
C ASP A 81 -8.38 -9.60 4.02
N GLY A 82 -7.23 -9.18 3.48
CA GLY A 82 -6.34 -8.18 4.05
C GLY A 82 -6.42 -6.82 3.35
N GLY A 83 -5.59 -5.89 3.81
CA GLY A 83 -5.40 -4.58 3.20
C GLY A 83 -5.66 -3.42 4.15
N LYS A 84 -5.48 -2.18 3.64
CA LYS A 84 -5.54 -0.96 4.47
C LYS A 84 -6.94 -0.73 5.07
N ALA A 85 -8.01 -1.00 4.33
CA ALA A 85 -9.38 -0.89 4.83
C ALA A 85 -9.66 -1.87 5.98
N VAL A 86 -9.21 -3.12 5.83
CA VAL A 86 -9.36 -4.14 6.89
C VAL A 86 -8.57 -3.74 8.14
N GLY A 87 -7.32 -3.28 7.96
CA GLY A 87 -6.51 -2.77 9.08
C GLY A 87 -7.18 -1.60 9.80
N MET A 88 -7.78 -0.67 9.05
CA MET A 88 -8.54 0.44 9.63
C MET A 88 -9.76 -0.07 10.40
N GLN A 89 -10.52 -1.00 9.86
CA GLN A 89 -11.67 -1.59 10.53
C GLN A 89 -11.29 -2.22 11.87
N VAL A 90 -10.23 -3.04 11.89
CA VAL A 90 -9.72 -3.68 13.12
C VAL A 90 -9.36 -2.65 14.19
N MET A 91 -8.71 -1.56 13.78
CA MET A 91 -8.34 -0.48 14.71
C MET A 91 -9.57 0.27 15.24
N LEU A 92 -10.53 0.58 14.38
CA LEU A 92 -11.77 1.22 14.79
C LEU A 92 -12.54 0.35 15.79
N GLU A 93 -12.69 -0.93 15.52
CA GLU A 93 -13.32 -1.89 16.43
C GLU A 93 -12.59 -1.97 17.78
N HIS A 94 -11.24 -1.99 17.76
CA HIS A 94 -10.44 -2.00 18.97
C HIS A 94 -10.70 -0.78 19.89
N PHE A 95 -10.91 0.40 19.29
CA PHE A 95 -11.21 1.63 20.03
C PHE A 95 -12.72 1.85 20.29
N GLY A 96 -13.60 0.96 19.81
CA GLY A 96 -15.04 1.13 19.90
C GLY A 96 -15.57 2.27 19.01
N TRP A 97 -14.89 2.56 17.92
CA TRP A 97 -15.25 3.60 16.96
C TRP A 97 -15.88 2.98 15.70
N THR A 98 -16.55 3.81 14.93
CA THR A 98 -17.10 3.44 13.61
C THR A 98 -16.30 4.13 12.50
N LYS A 99 -16.55 3.73 11.26
CA LYS A 99 -15.92 4.36 10.08
C LYS A 99 -16.17 5.87 10.03
N ASP A 100 -17.30 6.34 10.56
CA ASP A 100 -17.67 7.77 10.58
C ASP A 100 -16.75 8.61 11.49
N ASN A 101 -15.96 7.96 12.34
CA ASN A 101 -14.94 8.61 13.16
C ASN A 101 -13.54 8.63 12.47
N ALA A 102 -13.46 8.20 11.22
CA ALA A 102 -12.20 8.08 10.49
C ALA A 102 -12.13 8.99 9.27
N ILE A 103 -11.02 9.68 9.12
CA ILE A 103 -10.59 10.31 7.89
C ILE A 103 -9.38 9.56 7.34
N ALA A 104 -9.39 9.26 6.04
CA ALA A 104 -8.28 8.56 5.36
C ALA A 104 -7.68 9.45 4.29
N PHE A 105 -6.36 9.40 4.15
CA PHE A 105 -5.60 10.07 3.10
C PHE A 105 -4.87 9.04 2.25
N GLY A 106 -4.91 9.20 0.91
CA GLY A 106 -4.28 8.27 0.00
C GLY A 106 -3.91 8.89 -1.33
N ASP A 107 -2.95 8.29 -2.06
CA ASP A 107 -2.49 8.76 -3.36
C ASP A 107 -2.27 7.64 -4.38
N GLY A 108 -2.22 6.38 -3.95
CA GLY A 108 -1.97 5.22 -4.80
C GLY A 108 -3.16 4.27 -4.93
N GLY A 109 -3.09 3.37 -5.90
CA GLY A 109 -4.13 2.34 -6.13
C GLY A 109 -4.38 1.44 -4.91
N ASN A 110 -3.38 1.26 -4.05
CA ASN A 110 -3.48 0.52 -2.81
C ASN A 110 -4.25 1.25 -1.69
N ASP A 111 -4.66 2.50 -1.90
CA ASP A 111 -5.44 3.31 -0.95
C ASP A 111 -6.93 3.32 -1.28
N VAL A 112 -7.32 2.91 -2.48
CA VAL A 112 -8.70 3.02 -2.98
C VAL A 112 -9.73 2.41 -2.03
N ASP A 113 -9.49 1.19 -1.55
CA ASP A 113 -10.41 0.52 -0.63
C ASP A 113 -10.52 1.26 0.71
N MET A 114 -9.39 1.80 1.20
CA MET A 114 -9.34 2.57 2.43
C MET A 114 -10.09 3.91 2.31
N LEU A 115 -9.92 4.60 1.18
CA LEU A 115 -10.62 5.85 0.91
C LEU A 115 -12.14 5.65 0.84
N ARG A 116 -12.60 4.56 0.21
CA ARG A 116 -14.03 4.21 0.16
C ARG A 116 -14.60 3.76 1.50
N PHE A 117 -13.78 3.15 2.33
CA PHE A 117 -14.21 2.61 3.62
C PHE A 117 -14.37 3.70 4.69
N ALA A 118 -13.46 4.68 4.75
CA ALA A 118 -13.46 5.74 5.76
C ALA A 118 -14.74 6.57 5.72
N GLY A 119 -15.09 7.21 6.82
CA GLY A 119 -16.17 8.18 6.88
C GLY A 119 -15.90 9.42 6.02
N ILE A 120 -14.62 9.78 5.87
CA ILE A 120 -14.14 10.78 4.92
C ILE A 120 -12.89 10.22 4.24
N GLY A 121 -12.99 9.97 2.95
CA GLY A 121 -11.84 9.60 2.10
C GLY A 121 -11.29 10.83 1.38
N VAL A 122 -10.01 11.11 1.52
CA VAL A 122 -9.32 12.25 0.91
C VAL A 122 -8.21 11.76 -0.01
N ALA A 123 -8.31 12.04 -1.30
CA ALA A 123 -7.22 11.82 -2.23
C ALA A 123 -6.27 13.02 -2.24
N MET A 124 -4.96 12.76 -2.23
CA MET A 124 -3.94 13.79 -2.36
C MET A 124 -3.94 14.37 -3.77
N GLY A 125 -3.55 15.63 -3.93
CA GLY A 125 -3.49 16.31 -5.21
C GLY A 125 -2.53 15.64 -6.21
N ASN A 126 -1.45 15.04 -5.71
CA ASN A 126 -0.51 14.21 -6.48
C ASN A 126 -0.99 12.77 -6.74
N ALA A 127 -2.17 12.38 -6.27
CA ALA A 127 -2.72 11.05 -6.49
C ALA A 127 -2.99 10.75 -7.97
N THR A 128 -2.97 9.47 -8.31
CA THR A 128 -3.45 9.00 -9.62
C THR A 128 -4.98 9.17 -9.75
N ASP A 129 -5.53 8.91 -10.93
CA ASP A 129 -6.95 9.14 -11.18
C ASP A 129 -7.87 8.21 -10.38
N GLU A 130 -7.43 6.99 -10.11
CA GLU A 130 -8.24 5.98 -9.42
C GLU A 130 -8.54 6.35 -7.95
N PRO A 131 -7.56 6.71 -7.10
CA PRO A 131 -7.83 7.25 -5.76
C PRO A 131 -8.66 8.52 -5.78
N LYS A 132 -8.42 9.44 -6.75
CA LYS A 132 -9.23 10.67 -6.90
C LYS A 132 -10.69 10.38 -7.17
N ALA A 133 -10.97 9.37 -8.01
CA ALA A 133 -12.34 8.94 -8.31
C ALA A 133 -13.01 8.18 -7.16
N ALA A 134 -12.23 7.64 -6.22
CA ALA A 134 -12.71 6.85 -5.08
C ALA A 134 -12.96 7.70 -3.82
N ALA A 135 -12.35 8.88 -3.73
CA ALA A 135 -12.38 9.76 -2.56
C ALA A 135 -13.62 10.68 -2.55
N ASP A 136 -14.01 11.11 -1.36
CA ASP A 136 -15.04 12.14 -1.16
C ASP A 136 -14.51 13.55 -1.47
N TYR A 137 -13.19 13.75 -1.29
CA TYR A 137 -12.54 15.04 -1.50
C TYR A 137 -11.15 14.88 -2.09
N VAL A 138 -10.76 15.77 -2.98
CA VAL A 138 -9.39 15.86 -3.49
C VAL A 138 -8.74 17.12 -2.91
N THR A 139 -7.69 16.93 -2.14
CA THR A 139 -6.93 18.04 -1.53
C THR A 139 -5.74 18.45 -2.40
N ASP A 140 -4.91 19.37 -1.90
CA ASP A 140 -3.67 19.76 -2.54
C ASP A 140 -2.61 18.65 -2.49
N SER A 141 -1.50 18.85 -3.21
CA SER A 141 -0.36 17.93 -3.25
C SER A 141 0.28 17.76 -1.87
N VAL A 142 1.02 16.67 -1.69
CA VAL A 142 1.85 16.45 -0.50
C VAL A 142 2.86 17.57 -0.29
N ASP A 143 3.35 18.18 -1.39
CA ASP A 143 4.30 19.30 -1.34
C ASP A 143 3.62 20.65 -0.99
N ASP A 144 2.31 20.74 -1.12
CA ASP A 144 1.49 21.93 -0.88
C ASP A 144 0.66 21.83 0.41
N ALA A 145 1.14 21.07 1.39
CA ALA A 145 0.48 20.85 2.68
C ALA A 145 -0.95 20.26 2.58
N GLY A 146 -1.22 19.42 1.59
CA GLY A 146 -2.55 18.88 1.29
C GLY A 146 -3.29 18.28 2.49
N ILE A 147 -2.60 17.50 3.34
CA ILE A 147 -3.22 16.93 4.55
C ILE A 147 -3.74 18.06 5.49
N ALA A 148 -2.90 19.06 5.77
CA ALA A 148 -3.28 20.16 6.65
C ALA A 148 -4.45 20.98 6.06
N ASN A 149 -4.44 21.19 4.75
CA ASN A 149 -5.49 21.92 4.04
C ASN A 149 -6.82 21.17 4.08
N ALA A 150 -6.81 19.85 3.89
CA ALA A 150 -8.02 19.04 4.04
C ALA A 150 -8.55 19.05 5.49
N LEU A 151 -7.68 18.91 6.50
CA LEU A 151 -8.12 18.97 7.90
C LEU A 151 -8.76 20.31 8.26
N LYS A 152 -8.24 21.43 7.70
CA LYS A 152 -8.88 22.76 7.83
C LYS A 152 -10.22 22.82 7.09
N HIS A 153 -10.27 22.26 5.86
CA HIS A 153 -11.50 22.23 5.07
C HIS A 153 -12.65 21.55 5.82
N PHE A 154 -12.34 20.46 6.53
CA PHE A 154 -13.32 19.71 7.34
C PHE A 154 -13.48 20.26 8.77
N GLY A 155 -12.79 21.32 9.14
CA GLY A 155 -12.91 21.95 10.47
C GLY A 155 -12.35 21.09 11.60
N ILE A 156 -11.37 20.24 11.30
CA ILE A 156 -10.72 19.37 12.31
C ILE A 156 -9.61 20.11 13.03
N ILE A 157 -8.91 21.02 12.32
CA ILE A 157 -7.89 21.91 12.87
C ILE A 157 -8.11 23.35 12.40
#